data_c6e8ce2a71cf3adeacd254ec87751129
#
_entry.id   c6e8ce2a71cf3adeacd254ec87751129
#
_cell.length_a   1.000
_cell.length_b   1.000
_cell.length_c   1.000
_cell.angle_alpha   90.00
_cell.angle_beta   90.00
_cell.angle_gamma   90.00
#
_symmetry.space_group_name_H-M   'P 1'
#
loop_
_entity.id
_entity.type
_entity.pdbx_description
1 polymer ?
#
loop_
_entity_poly.entity_id
_entity_poly.type
_entity_poly.pdbx_seq_one_letter_code
_entity_poly.pdbx_strand_id
1 'polypeptide(L)'
;MKQKNIVATLYLKDGHAVRSMTDFTPVDANVYRLCQLYNDSGVDKIIIFDLSTSDDEHEKNVNTIRNINRNIDIKVCAGGNINRLEDIKKLLFAGCLQVILNASKPSSIGLAEEASARFGKDRILLSINNVDFIFKNQDSIENTFHEALVLNPEILDALENLTNIPYVVELPDYNFDEIVRLLKREKIRGIAGPFINDTSTDIMKLKSSLLQEGINMYNFAPDLSWEDLKLNSDGMVPVIVQDYRTDEVLMLAYMNKEAFDTTINLGKMTYWSRSRDELWTKGLTSGHFQYVKSLTADCDFDTILAKVSQVGAACHTGNRTCFFNSIVQKEYVEKNPLKVLESVYDIIKERKAHPQDGSYTNYLFGKGTDKILQKLGEECTEIVIAAKNPEPENIKYEISDFLYHCMVLMLSLIHI
;
A
#
# COMPACT_ATOMS: atom_id res chain seq x y z
N MET A 1 26.65 -0.78 -0.29
CA MET A 1 25.85 -1.87 0.33
C MET A 1 24.47 -1.93 -0.35
N LYS A 2 23.89 -3.14 -0.49
CA LYS A 2 22.52 -3.27 -0.97
C LYS A 2 21.56 -2.70 0.07
N GLN A 3 20.45 -2.11 -0.38
CA GLN A 3 19.42 -1.51 0.46
C GLN A 3 18.79 -2.56 1.38
N LYS A 4 18.53 -2.19 2.63
CA LYS A 4 17.92 -3.03 3.66
C LYS A 4 16.45 -2.63 3.87
N ASN A 5 15.62 -3.55 4.34
CA ASN A 5 14.19 -3.38 4.49
C ASN A 5 13.73 -3.54 5.95
N ILE A 6 12.73 -2.76 6.33
CA ILE A 6 11.92 -2.98 7.53
C ILE A 6 10.64 -3.68 7.10
N VAL A 7 10.38 -4.86 7.66
CA VAL A 7 9.32 -5.76 7.21
C VAL A 7 8.29 -5.96 8.31
N ALA A 8 7.03 -5.63 8.06
CA ALA A 8 5.93 -5.99 8.95
C ALA A 8 5.42 -7.40 8.64
N THR A 9 5.06 -8.16 9.65
CA THR A 9 4.40 -9.46 9.54
C THR A 9 2.96 -9.35 10.03
N LEU A 10 2.03 -9.86 9.27
CA LEU A 10 0.61 -9.84 9.57
C LEU A 10 0.06 -11.26 9.50
N TYR A 11 -0.69 -11.66 10.52
CA TYR A 11 -1.31 -12.98 10.60
C TYR A 11 -2.81 -12.82 10.44
N LEU A 12 -3.38 -13.49 9.43
CA LEU A 12 -4.79 -13.34 9.05
C LEU A 12 -5.57 -14.59 9.46
N LYS A 13 -6.52 -14.43 10.38
CA LYS A 13 -7.39 -15.48 10.90
C LYS A 13 -8.83 -14.98 10.97
N ASP A 14 -9.78 -15.73 10.40
CA ASP A 14 -11.21 -15.37 10.38
C ASP A 14 -11.49 -13.93 9.93
N GLY A 15 -10.72 -13.43 8.94
CA GLY A 15 -10.83 -12.07 8.41
C GLY A 15 -10.23 -10.96 9.28
N HIS A 16 -9.58 -11.31 10.40
CA HIS A 16 -8.96 -10.36 11.33
C HIS A 16 -7.44 -10.51 11.36
N ALA A 17 -6.75 -9.39 11.61
CA ALA A 17 -5.35 -9.41 11.94
C ALA A 17 -5.17 -9.88 13.40
N VAL A 18 -4.40 -10.96 13.60
CA VAL A 18 -4.13 -11.53 14.92
C VAL A 18 -2.65 -11.38 15.28
N ARG A 19 -2.33 -11.53 16.58
CA ARG A 19 -1.02 -11.19 17.14
C ARG A 19 0.11 -12.06 16.60
N SER A 20 -0.12 -13.38 16.47
CA SER A 20 0.90 -14.31 15.98
C SER A 20 0.29 -15.58 15.38
N MET A 21 1.12 -16.51 14.92
CA MET A 21 0.69 -17.84 14.45
C MET A 21 0.03 -18.69 15.55
N THR A 22 0.26 -18.38 16.81
CA THR A 22 -0.22 -19.16 17.99
C THR A 22 -1.09 -18.34 18.94
N ASP A 23 -1.04 -17.00 18.86
CA ASP A 23 -1.89 -16.11 19.63
C ASP A 23 -2.88 -15.41 18.68
N PHE A 24 -4.12 -15.87 18.69
CA PHE A 24 -5.20 -15.38 17.83
C PHE A 24 -5.93 -14.18 18.39
N THR A 25 -5.36 -13.49 19.39
CA THR A 25 -5.91 -12.22 19.88
C THR A 25 -5.89 -11.19 18.74
N PRO A 26 -7.03 -10.57 18.40
CA PRO A 26 -7.08 -9.55 17.36
C PRO A 26 -6.19 -8.34 17.71
N VAL A 27 -5.41 -7.88 16.73
CA VAL A 27 -4.54 -6.69 16.84
C VAL A 27 -5.31 -5.44 16.44
N ASP A 28 -6.11 -5.52 15.39
CA ASP A 28 -6.96 -4.44 14.89
C ASP A 28 -8.27 -5.03 14.34
N ALA A 29 -9.38 -4.31 14.59
CA ALA A 29 -10.68 -4.68 14.03
C ALA A 29 -10.76 -4.50 12.50
N ASN A 30 -9.88 -3.67 11.92
CA ASN A 30 -9.85 -3.36 10.50
C ASN A 30 -8.45 -3.59 9.92
N VAL A 31 -8.27 -4.75 9.28
CA VAL A 31 -7.01 -5.14 8.65
C VAL A 31 -6.54 -4.16 7.56
N TYR A 32 -7.47 -3.54 6.84
CA TYR A 32 -7.12 -2.56 5.79
C TYR A 32 -6.51 -1.30 6.40
N ARG A 33 -7.09 -0.82 7.51
CA ARG A 33 -6.55 0.32 8.26
C ARG A 33 -5.15 0.03 8.78
N LEU A 34 -4.92 -1.17 9.30
CA LEU A 34 -3.61 -1.59 9.80
C LEU A 34 -2.56 -1.62 8.68
N CYS A 35 -2.90 -2.22 7.53
CA CYS A 35 -2.00 -2.23 6.37
C CYS A 35 -1.72 -0.81 5.83
N GLN A 36 -2.71 0.09 5.86
CA GLN A 36 -2.51 1.48 5.48
C GLN A 36 -1.57 2.20 6.46
N LEU A 37 -1.67 1.93 7.77
CA LEU A 37 -0.73 2.46 8.75
C LEU A 37 0.70 1.98 8.50
N TYR A 38 0.91 0.69 8.18
CA TYR A 38 2.24 0.19 7.80
C TYR A 38 2.75 0.87 6.52
N ASN A 39 1.88 1.01 5.51
CA ASN A 39 2.21 1.70 4.26
C ASN A 39 2.68 3.14 4.49
N ASP A 40 2.06 3.85 5.42
CA ASP A 40 2.30 5.27 5.66
C ASP A 40 3.40 5.51 6.73
N SER A 41 3.68 4.53 7.60
CA SER A 41 4.68 4.67 8.68
C SER A 41 6.12 4.45 8.25
N GLY A 42 6.34 4.03 6.99
CA GLY A 42 7.70 3.80 6.46
C GLY A 42 8.16 2.33 6.46
N VAL A 43 7.25 1.37 6.68
CA VAL A 43 7.51 -0.06 6.43
C VAL A 43 7.76 -0.27 4.93
N ASP A 44 8.72 -1.14 4.56
CA ASP A 44 9.11 -1.35 3.18
C ASP A 44 8.41 -2.54 2.51
N LYS A 45 7.96 -3.50 3.32
CA LYS A 45 7.32 -4.75 2.87
C LYS A 45 6.38 -5.27 3.95
N ILE A 46 5.24 -5.83 3.56
CA ILE A 46 4.36 -6.59 4.45
C ILE A 46 4.38 -8.06 4.03
N ILE A 47 4.54 -8.96 4.98
CA ILE A 47 4.36 -10.39 4.80
C ILE A 47 3.07 -10.81 5.51
N ILE A 48 2.10 -11.32 4.76
CA ILE A 48 0.81 -11.77 5.28
C ILE A 48 0.80 -13.30 5.35
N PHE A 49 0.58 -13.84 6.54
CA PHE A 49 0.38 -15.26 6.75
C PHE A 49 -1.10 -15.59 6.90
N ASP A 50 -1.63 -16.36 5.96
CA ASP A 50 -2.97 -16.89 6.00
C ASP A 50 -3.02 -18.10 6.96
N LEU A 51 -3.76 -17.95 8.06
CA LEU A 51 -3.96 -18.96 9.09
C LEU A 51 -5.32 -19.67 8.95
N SER A 52 -5.92 -19.63 7.77
CA SER A 52 -7.20 -20.31 7.49
C SER A 52 -7.11 -21.80 7.74
N THR A 53 -8.24 -22.37 8.19
CA THR A 53 -8.37 -23.81 8.47
C THR A 53 -9.35 -24.50 7.51
N SER A 54 -10.02 -23.73 6.66
CA SER A 54 -10.95 -24.23 5.63
C SER A 54 -10.68 -23.54 4.28
N ASP A 55 -11.13 -24.18 3.19
CA ASP A 55 -11.02 -23.62 1.84
C ASP A 55 -11.83 -22.31 1.70
N ASP A 56 -13.02 -22.23 2.31
CA ASP A 56 -13.86 -21.02 2.29
C ASP A 56 -13.20 -19.84 2.99
N GLU A 57 -12.55 -20.08 4.13
CA GLU A 57 -11.78 -19.04 4.84
C GLU A 57 -10.56 -18.62 4.03
N HIS A 58 -9.86 -19.58 3.41
CA HIS A 58 -8.73 -19.31 2.52
C HIS A 58 -9.14 -18.38 1.36
N GLU A 59 -10.23 -18.67 0.67
CA GLU A 59 -10.73 -17.82 -0.42
C GLU A 59 -11.09 -16.39 0.06
N LYS A 60 -11.69 -16.26 1.25
CA LYS A 60 -11.96 -14.95 1.86
C LYS A 60 -10.65 -14.20 2.16
N ASN A 61 -9.64 -14.89 2.71
CA ASN A 61 -8.36 -14.29 3.02
C ASN A 61 -7.61 -13.87 1.74
N VAL A 62 -7.65 -14.66 0.65
CA VAL A 62 -7.11 -14.27 -0.66
C VAL A 62 -7.78 -13.01 -1.20
N ASN A 63 -9.11 -12.87 -1.04
CA ASN A 63 -9.83 -11.67 -1.44
C ASN A 63 -9.45 -10.47 -0.56
N THR A 64 -9.26 -10.66 0.75
CA THR A 64 -8.75 -9.64 1.66
C THR A 64 -7.36 -9.16 1.23
N ILE A 65 -6.43 -10.09 0.93
CA ILE A 65 -5.08 -9.79 0.43
C ILE A 65 -5.15 -9.02 -0.90
N ARG A 66 -6.05 -9.39 -1.81
CA ARG A 66 -6.27 -8.66 -3.07
C ARG A 66 -6.69 -7.22 -2.82
N ASN A 67 -7.61 -6.99 -1.90
CA ASN A 67 -8.09 -5.65 -1.56
C ASN A 67 -7.00 -4.83 -0.84
N ILE A 68 -6.17 -5.44 0.00
CA ILE A 68 -5.00 -4.79 0.59
C ILE A 68 -4.07 -4.31 -0.53
N ASN A 69 -3.67 -5.19 -1.45
CA ASN A 69 -2.77 -4.86 -2.56
C ASN A 69 -3.26 -3.71 -3.45
N ARG A 70 -4.59 -3.55 -3.59
CA ARG A 70 -5.18 -2.44 -4.37
C ARG A 70 -5.09 -1.10 -3.67
N ASN A 71 -4.93 -1.09 -2.36
CA ASN A 71 -5.08 0.11 -1.54
C ASN A 71 -3.77 0.61 -0.90
N ILE A 72 -2.68 -0.15 -1.00
CA ILE A 72 -1.37 0.24 -0.46
C ILE A 72 -0.31 0.24 -1.56
N ASP A 73 0.75 1.01 -1.37
CA ASP A 73 1.82 1.20 -2.36
C ASP A 73 3.03 0.29 -2.09
N ILE A 74 3.21 -0.17 -0.83
CA ILE A 74 4.32 -1.03 -0.44
C ILE A 74 4.11 -2.48 -0.87
N LYS A 75 5.21 -3.21 -0.98
CA LYS A 75 5.24 -4.60 -1.45
C LYS A 75 4.54 -5.52 -0.47
N VAL A 76 3.60 -6.34 -0.96
CA VAL A 76 2.94 -7.39 -0.19
C VAL A 76 3.44 -8.75 -0.65
N CYS A 77 3.84 -9.57 0.32
CA CYS A 77 4.11 -10.98 0.15
C CYS A 77 3.09 -11.76 0.97
N ALA A 78 2.71 -12.95 0.54
CA ALA A 78 1.75 -13.75 1.28
C ALA A 78 2.14 -15.24 1.33
N GLY A 79 1.75 -15.90 2.40
CA GLY A 79 1.95 -17.32 2.63
C GLY A 79 0.92 -17.90 3.59
N GLY A 80 1.11 -19.13 4.00
CA GLY A 80 0.15 -19.88 4.79
C GLY A 80 -0.89 -20.60 3.93
N ASN A 81 -1.32 -21.74 4.38
CA ASN A 81 -2.28 -22.63 3.71
C ASN A 81 -2.02 -22.91 2.22
N ILE A 82 -0.75 -22.91 1.80
CA ILE A 82 -0.34 -23.22 0.43
C ILE A 82 -0.04 -24.71 0.32
N ASN A 83 -0.78 -25.42 -0.53
CA ASN A 83 -0.68 -26.85 -0.71
C ASN A 83 -0.49 -27.25 -2.20
N ARG A 84 -0.84 -26.39 -3.12
CA ARG A 84 -0.86 -26.63 -4.58
C ARG A 84 -0.35 -25.40 -5.33
N LEU A 85 0.08 -25.61 -6.58
CA LEU A 85 0.49 -24.53 -7.47
C LEU A 85 -0.62 -23.50 -7.72
N GLU A 86 -1.89 -23.94 -7.70
CA GLU A 86 -3.03 -23.03 -7.86
C GLU A 86 -3.15 -22.02 -6.71
N ASP A 87 -2.79 -22.40 -5.48
CA ASP A 87 -2.82 -21.49 -4.33
C ASP A 87 -1.75 -20.38 -4.51
N ILE A 88 -0.56 -20.74 -5.01
CA ILE A 88 0.50 -19.77 -5.38
C ILE A 88 -0.01 -18.82 -6.46
N LYS A 89 -0.61 -19.36 -7.52
CA LYS A 89 -1.15 -18.57 -8.63
C LYS A 89 -2.22 -17.59 -8.14
N LYS A 90 -3.14 -18.00 -7.27
CA LYS A 90 -4.17 -17.13 -6.69
C LYS A 90 -3.58 -15.94 -5.95
N LEU A 91 -2.55 -16.16 -5.11
CA LEU A 91 -1.88 -15.09 -4.37
C LEU A 91 -1.14 -14.12 -5.30
N LEU A 92 -0.43 -14.63 -6.33
CA LEU A 92 0.23 -13.77 -7.32
C LEU A 92 -0.79 -12.94 -8.12
N PHE A 93 -1.94 -13.51 -8.51
CA PHE A 93 -3.04 -12.79 -9.17
C PHE A 93 -3.84 -11.88 -8.22
N ALA A 94 -3.74 -12.10 -6.91
CA ALA A 94 -4.22 -11.14 -5.92
C ALA A 94 -3.32 -9.91 -5.77
N GLY A 95 -2.21 -9.84 -6.52
CA GLY A 95 -1.29 -8.70 -6.54
C GLY A 95 -0.05 -8.90 -5.66
N CYS A 96 0.12 -10.04 -5.00
CA CYS A 96 1.33 -10.29 -4.21
C CYS A 96 2.58 -10.26 -5.09
N LEU A 97 3.59 -9.53 -4.62
CA LEU A 97 4.89 -9.52 -5.29
C LEU A 97 5.53 -10.90 -5.23
N GLN A 98 5.44 -11.56 -4.08
CA GLN A 98 6.08 -12.84 -3.80
C GLN A 98 5.17 -13.71 -2.93
N VAL A 99 5.39 -15.03 -3.01
CA VAL A 99 4.70 -16.02 -2.19
C VAL A 99 5.71 -16.72 -1.30
N ILE A 100 5.39 -16.90 -0.01
CA ILE A 100 6.26 -17.51 0.98
C ILE A 100 5.80 -18.94 1.30
N LEU A 101 6.69 -19.90 1.14
CA LEU A 101 6.46 -21.31 1.44
C LEU A 101 7.10 -21.71 2.77
N ASN A 102 6.50 -22.67 3.47
CA ASN A 102 6.95 -23.11 4.79
C ASN A 102 7.96 -24.26 4.68
N ALA A 103 9.19 -24.05 5.13
CA ALA A 103 10.24 -25.07 5.18
C ALA A 103 9.92 -26.29 6.08
N SER A 104 8.95 -26.16 7.00
CA SER A 104 8.52 -27.29 7.83
C SER A 104 7.71 -28.33 7.07
N LYS A 105 7.21 -28.02 5.86
CA LYS A 105 6.48 -28.96 5.00
C LYS A 105 7.45 -29.62 4.01
N PRO A 106 7.65 -30.97 4.04
CA PRO A 106 8.54 -31.63 3.09
C PRO A 106 8.17 -31.46 1.61
N SER A 107 6.88 -31.27 1.32
CA SER A 107 6.38 -31.03 -0.05
C SER A 107 6.71 -29.63 -0.60
N SER A 108 7.17 -28.70 0.25
CA SER A 108 7.44 -27.32 -0.16
C SER A 108 8.53 -27.22 -1.23
N ILE A 109 9.53 -28.11 -1.24
CA ILE A 109 10.61 -28.03 -2.24
C ILE A 109 10.08 -28.33 -3.65
N GLY A 110 9.38 -29.45 -3.86
CA GLY A 110 8.84 -29.79 -5.18
C GLY A 110 7.83 -28.77 -5.69
N LEU A 111 6.97 -28.24 -4.78
CA LEU A 111 6.04 -27.17 -5.12
C LEU A 111 6.77 -25.87 -5.50
N ALA A 112 7.86 -25.54 -4.78
CA ALA A 112 8.67 -24.37 -5.06
C ALA A 112 9.42 -24.48 -6.38
N GLU A 113 9.97 -25.65 -6.70
CA GLU A 113 10.64 -25.90 -7.99
C GLU A 113 9.67 -25.72 -9.16
N GLU A 114 8.47 -26.30 -9.06
CA GLU A 114 7.41 -26.13 -10.07
C GLU A 114 7.00 -24.66 -10.20
N ALA A 115 6.78 -23.97 -9.08
CA ALA A 115 6.39 -22.56 -9.05
C ALA A 115 7.51 -21.66 -9.59
N SER A 116 8.76 -21.92 -9.21
CA SER A 116 9.93 -21.17 -9.68
C SER A 116 10.12 -21.31 -11.19
N ALA A 117 9.95 -22.52 -11.74
CA ALA A 117 10.02 -22.77 -13.18
C ALA A 117 8.91 -22.03 -13.94
N ARG A 118 7.72 -21.87 -13.36
CA ARG A 118 6.56 -21.25 -14.00
C ARG A 118 6.48 -19.73 -13.85
N PHE A 119 6.78 -19.21 -12.67
CA PHE A 119 6.58 -17.80 -12.31
C PHE A 119 7.90 -17.04 -12.11
N GLY A 120 9.03 -17.72 -12.07
CA GLY A 120 10.34 -17.18 -11.74
C GLY A 120 10.68 -17.32 -10.25
N LYS A 121 11.96 -17.58 -9.96
CA LYS A 121 12.42 -17.76 -8.57
C LYS A 121 12.29 -16.48 -7.74
N ASP A 122 12.33 -15.32 -8.37
CA ASP A 122 12.14 -14.00 -7.75
C ASP A 122 10.75 -13.83 -7.12
N ARG A 123 9.81 -14.71 -7.45
CA ARG A 123 8.46 -14.76 -6.88
C ARG A 123 8.32 -15.67 -5.66
N ILE A 124 9.33 -16.49 -5.33
CA ILE A 124 9.21 -17.54 -4.32
C ILE A 124 10.14 -17.23 -3.15
N LEU A 125 9.56 -17.12 -1.98
CA LEU A 125 10.24 -16.99 -0.69
C LEU A 125 10.11 -18.26 0.14
N LEU A 126 10.98 -18.41 1.14
CA LEU A 126 10.95 -19.52 2.10
C LEU A 126 10.87 -18.97 3.53
N SER A 127 10.00 -19.51 4.38
CA SER A 127 10.05 -19.28 5.83
C SER A 127 10.74 -20.45 6.52
N ILE A 128 11.71 -20.15 7.38
CA ILE A 128 12.63 -21.12 7.99
C ILE A 128 12.64 -20.95 9.50
N ASN A 129 12.45 -22.05 10.22
CA ASN A 129 12.56 -22.10 11.68
C ASN A 129 13.72 -22.98 12.16
N ASN A 130 14.21 -23.88 11.29
CA ASN A 130 15.37 -24.75 11.56
C ASN A 130 16.16 -24.99 10.26
N VAL A 131 17.37 -25.55 10.37
CA VAL A 131 18.27 -25.76 9.23
C VAL A 131 18.00 -27.04 8.42
N ASP A 132 17.20 -27.98 8.92
CA ASP A 132 17.04 -29.30 8.35
C ASP A 132 16.57 -29.29 6.90
N PHE A 133 15.61 -28.42 6.59
CA PHE A 133 15.09 -28.29 5.23
C PHE A 133 16.18 -27.80 4.26
N ILE A 134 16.97 -26.80 4.66
CA ILE A 134 18.06 -26.26 3.86
C ILE A 134 19.13 -27.33 3.64
N PHE A 135 19.53 -28.00 4.71
CA PHE A 135 20.54 -29.09 4.63
C PHE A 135 20.12 -30.20 3.68
N LYS A 136 18.85 -30.62 3.72
CA LYS A 136 18.33 -31.70 2.86
C LYS A 136 18.18 -31.33 1.39
N ASN A 137 18.04 -30.02 1.08
CA ASN A 137 17.71 -29.50 -0.25
C ASN A 137 18.76 -28.49 -0.76
N GLN A 138 19.98 -28.53 -0.26
CA GLN A 138 21.01 -27.53 -0.48
C GLN A 138 21.25 -27.20 -1.96
N ASP A 139 21.26 -28.21 -2.82
CA ASP A 139 21.52 -28.06 -4.26
C ASP A 139 20.40 -27.30 -5.00
N SER A 140 19.17 -27.38 -4.52
CA SER A 140 18.00 -26.75 -5.14
C SER A 140 17.71 -25.35 -4.59
N ILE A 141 18.10 -25.03 -3.35
CA ILE A 141 17.69 -23.81 -2.65
C ILE A 141 18.01 -22.54 -3.44
N GLU A 142 19.24 -22.41 -3.92
CA GLU A 142 19.70 -21.18 -4.59
C GLU A 142 19.05 -20.96 -5.96
N ASN A 143 18.58 -22.02 -6.60
CA ASN A 143 17.90 -21.95 -7.90
C ASN A 143 16.39 -21.72 -7.76
N THR A 144 15.81 -22.07 -6.60
CA THR A 144 14.38 -22.13 -6.38
C THR A 144 13.84 -20.92 -5.60
N PHE A 145 14.60 -20.44 -4.60
CA PHE A 145 14.12 -19.37 -3.73
C PHE A 145 14.89 -18.06 -3.93
N HIS A 146 14.18 -16.96 -3.85
CA HIS A 146 14.75 -15.61 -3.95
C HIS A 146 15.37 -15.14 -2.63
N GLU A 147 14.66 -15.36 -1.53
CA GLU A 147 14.98 -14.85 -0.18
C GLU A 147 14.31 -15.77 0.84
N ALA A 148 14.84 -15.82 2.07
CA ALA A 148 14.18 -16.51 3.17
C ALA A 148 13.85 -15.56 4.33
N LEU A 149 12.69 -15.77 4.95
CA LEU A 149 12.32 -15.25 6.26
C LEU A 149 12.77 -16.24 7.33
N VAL A 150 13.72 -15.83 8.14
CA VAL A 150 14.27 -16.64 9.25
C VAL A 150 13.51 -16.29 10.53
N LEU A 151 12.70 -17.23 11.00
CA LEU A 151 11.85 -17.07 12.18
C LEU A 151 12.59 -17.30 13.50
N ASN A 152 13.75 -18.00 13.46
CA ASN A 152 14.61 -18.23 14.61
C ASN A 152 16.01 -17.65 14.33
N PRO A 153 16.40 -16.53 14.94
CA PRO A 153 17.71 -15.91 14.71
C PRO A 153 18.91 -16.77 15.09
N GLU A 154 18.76 -17.74 15.99
CA GLU A 154 19.84 -18.60 16.48
C GLU A 154 20.46 -19.48 15.39
N ILE A 155 19.70 -19.76 14.31
CA ILE A 155 20.17 -20.60 13.20
C ILE A 155 20.96 -19.85 12.12
N LEU A 156 21.08 -18.52 12.22
CA LEU A 156 21.66 -17.68 11.17
C LEU A 156 23.09 -18.06 10.77
N ASP A 157 23.96 -18.32 11.75
CA ASP A 157 25.35 -18.66 11.48
C ASP A 157 25.47 -19.99 10.72
N ALA A 158 24.61 -20.96 11.03
CA ALA A 158 24.53 -22.20 10.30
C ALA A 158 24.00 -22.00 8.87
N LEU A 159 22.92 -21.20 8.71
CA LEU A 159 22.33 -20.90 7.41
C LEU A 159 23.28 -20.19 6.46
N GLU A 160 24.09 -19.25 6.94
CA GLU A 160 25.04 -18.50 6.12
C GLU A 160 26.17 -19.38 5.55
N ASN A 161 26.42 -20.51 6.19
CA ASN A 161 27.39 -21.51 5.69
C ASN A 161 26.74 -22.50 4.71
N LEU A 162 25.41 -22.65 4.71
CA LEU A 162 24.70 -23.64 3.90
C LEU A 162 24.18 -23.08 2.58
N THR A 163 23.89 -21.79 2.49
CA THR A 163 23.31 -21.18 1.28
C THR A 163 23.66 -19.70 1.14
N ASN A 164 23.58 -19.19 -0.09
CA ASN A 164 23.85 -17.81 -0.44
C ASN A 164 22.58 -16.96 -0.69
N ILE A 165 21.39 -17.51 -0.50
CA ILE A 165 20.18 -16.69 -0.61
C ILE A 165 20.17 -15.63 0.48
N PRO A 166 19.59 -14.44 0.21
CA PRO A 166 19.45 -13.40 1.22
C PRO A 166 18.38 -13.74 2.26
N TYR A 167 18.46 -13.07 3.43
CA TYR A 167 17.55 -13.30 4.54
C TYR A 167 16.88 -12.02 5.03
N VAL A 168 15.60 -12.12 5.40
CA VAL A 168 14.93 -11.26 6.38
C VAL A 168 14.92 -12.01 7.71
N VAL A 169 15.26 -11.37 8.80
CA VAL A 169 15.35 -12.00 10.13
C VAL A 169 14.25 -11.47 11.01
N GLU A 170 13.46 -12.36 11.59
CA GLU A 170 12.47 -12.02 12.60
C GLU A 170 13.15 -11.98 13.98
N LEU A 171 13.08 -10.81 14.64
CA LEU A 171 13.60 -10.59 15.98
C LEU A 171 12.43 -10.55 16.97
N PRO A 172 12.51 -11.27 18.12
CA PRO A 172 11.44 -11.31 19.09
C PRO A 172 11.24 -9.96 19.81
N ASP A 173 12.33 -9.24 20.05
CA ASP A 173 12.36 -8.01 20.82
C ASP A 173 13.14 -6.90 20.09
N TYR A 174 12.83 -5.64 20.48
CA TYR A 174 13.58 -4.49 20.00
C TYR A 174 14.93 -4.40 20.71
N ASN A 175 16.00 -4.52 19.94
CA ASN A 175 17.38 -4.26 20.39
C ASN A 175 18.14 -3.57 19.26
N PHE A 176 18.42 -2.28 19.40
CA PHE A 176 19.02 -1.48 18.34
C PHE A 176 20.43 -1.98 17.96
N ASP A 177 21.26 -2.34 18.94
CA ASP A 177 22.64 -2.81 18.67
C ASP A 177 22.64 -4.14 17.90
N GLU A 178 21.70 -5.04 18.24
CA GLU A 178 21.53 -6.29 17.53
C GLU A 178 21.01 -6.07 16.09
N ILE A 179 20.06 -5.17 15.92
CA ILE A 179 19.55 -4.76 14.60
C ILE A 179 20.69 -4.23 13.74
N VAL A 180 21.54 -3.35 14.26
CA VAL A 180 22.70 -2.81 13.57
C VAL A 180 23.70 -3.91 13.21
N ARG A 181 24.01 -4.80 14.17
CA ARG A 181 24.91 -5.94 13.95
C ARG A 181 24.43 -6.86 12.83
N LEU A 182 23.14 -7.18 12.83
CA LEU A 182 22.56 -8.04 11.80
C LEU A 182 22.51 -7.36 10.43
N LEU A 183 22.03 -6.12 10.36
CA LEU A 183 21.92 -5.41 9.08
C LEU A 183 23.27 -5.07 8.43
N LYS A 184 24.36 -5.05 9.18
CA LYS A 184 25.73 -4.96 8.64
C LYS A 184 26.19 -6.25 7.94
N ARG A 185 25.56 -7.41 8.20
CA ARG A 185 25.87 -8.68 7.50
C ARG A 185 25.41 -8.64 6.05
N GLU A 186 26.20 -9.15 5.14
CA GLU A 186 25.96 -9.02 3.69
C GLU A 186 24.68 -9.72 3.24
N LYS A 187 24.42 -10.95 3.73
CA LYS A 187 23.26 -11.75 3.34
C LYS A 187 21.96 -11.28 3.97
N ILE A 188 21.98 -10.50 5.05
CA ILE A 188 20.77 -9.97 5.68
C ILE A 188 20.21 -8.81 4.83
N ARG A 189 18.96 -8.91 4.40
CA ARG A 189 18.25 -7.90 3.59
C ARG A 189 17.26 -7.07 4.37
N GLY A 190 16.85 -7.53 5.53
CA GLY A 190 15.90 -6.80 6.35
C GLY A 190 15.67 -7.48 7.69
N ILE A 191 14.90 -6.81 8.51
CA ILE A 191 14.42 -7.29 9.78
C ILE A 191 12.89 -7.25 9.83
N ALA A 192 12.32 -8.18 10.59
CA ALA A 192 10.92 -8.27 10.95
C ALA A 192 10.79 -8.45 12.46
N GLY A 193 9.59 -8.36 13.02
CA GLY A 193 9.35 -8.68 14.42
C GLY A 193 8.15 -7.94 15.02
N PRO A 194 7.70 -8.36 16.22
CA PRO A 194 6.54 -7.78 16.88
C PRO A 194 6.66 -6.28 17.13
N PHE A 195 7.87 -5.78 17.39
CA PHE A 195 8.10 -4.33 17.60
C PHE A 195 7.90 -3.50 16.32
N ILE A 196 8.05 -4.10 15.13
CA ILE A 196 7.73 -3.44 13.83
C ILE A 196 6.21 -3.46 13.60
N ASN A 197 5.55 -4.53 14.05
CA ASN A 197 4.10 -4.69 13.94
C ASN A 197 3.35 -3.75 14.89
N ASP A 198 4.02 -3.27 15.96
CA ASP A 198 3.46 -2.26 16.87
C ASP A 198 3.43 -0.89 16.19
N THR A 199 2.23 -0.40 15.90
CA THR A 199 1.99 0.88 15.23
C THR A 199 2.46 2.11 16.02
N SER A 200 2.84 1.95 17.30
CA SER A 200 3.46 2.98 18.10
C SER A 200 4.96 3.17 17.82
N THR A 201 5.60 2.18 17.17
CA THR A 201 7.01 2.26 16.80
C THR A 201 7.22 3.26 15.67
N ASP A 202 8.12 4.21 15.89
CA ASP A 202 8.51 5.18 14.85
C ASP A 202 9.53 4.57 13.89
N ILE A 203 9.03 3.97 12.82
CA ILE A 203 9.86 3.28 11.81
C ILE A 203 10.78 4.26 11.06
N MET A 204 10.34 5.49 10.79
CA MET A 204 11.17 6.48 10.11
C MET A 204 12.33 6.92 10.99
N LYS A 205 12.09 7.10 12.30
CA LYS A 205 13.16 7.37 13.26
C LYS A 205 14.15 6.22 13.33
N LEU A 206 13.66 4.97 13.36
CA LEU A 206 14.54 3.78 13.33
C LEU A 206 15.40 3.79 12.07
N LYS A 207 14.83 4.03 10.90
CA LYS A 207 15.57 4.11 9.63
C LYS A 207 16.61 5.23 9.65
N SER A 208 16.26 6.41 10.16
CA SER A 208 17.20 7.53 10.29
C SER A 208 18.39 7.18 11.19
N SER A 209 18.14 6.50 12.32
CA SER A 209 19.21 6.03 13.20
C SER A 209 20.10 4.96 12.53
N LEU A 210 19.50 4.05 11.75
CA LEU A 210 20.25 3.04 11.00
C LEU A 210 21.11 3.64 9.88
N LEU A 211 20.63 4.72 9.23
CA LEU A 211 21.43 5.48 8.26
C LEU A 211 22.67 6.11 8.90
N GLN A 212 22.56 6.65 10.11
CA GLN A 212 23.68 7.19 10.89
C GLN A 212 24.73 6.12 11.21
N GLU A 213 24.30 4.85 11.36
CA GLU A 213 25.18 3.70 11.53
C GLU A 213 25.79 3.18 10.21
N GLY A 214 25.55 3.87 9.09
CA GLY A 214 26.07 3.53 7.76
C GLY A 214 25.31 2.38 7.07
N ILE A 215 24.10 2.05 7.53
CA ILE A 215 23.24 1.02 6.92
C ILE A 215 22.37 1.71 5.87
N ASN A 216 22.46 1.23 4.61
CA ASN A 216 21.65 1.79 3.52
C ASN A 216 20.19 1.37 3.66
N MET A 217 19.34 2.30 4.13
CA MET A 217 17.89 2.15 4.25
C MET A 217 17.17 2.95 3.18
N TYR A 218 15.96 2.49 2.77
CA TYR A 218 15.07 3.36 2.02
C TYR A 218 14.51 4.44 2.96
N ASN A 219 14.94 5.67 2.72
CA ASN A 219 14.44 6.84 3.43
C ASN A 219 14.31 7.99 2.44
N PHE A 220 13.64 9.07 2.83
CA PHE A 220 13.62 10.27 2.02
C PHE A 220 15.05 10.83 1.93
N ALA A 221 15.56 10.88 0.70
CA ALA A 221 16.83 11.54 0.39
C ALA A 221 16.49 12.74 -0.51
N PRO A 222 16.52 13.98 0.01
CA PRO A 222 16.14 15.15 -0.77
C PRO A 222 17.18 15.40 -1.87
N ASP A 223 16.70 15.64 -3.09
CA ASP A 223 17.51 16.11 -4.21
C ASP A 223 17.88 17.59 -4.08
N LEU A 224 17.05 18.35 -3.35
CA LEU A 224 17.25 19.76 -3.03
C LEU A 224 17.40 19.93 -1.52
N SER A 225 18.34 20.76 -1.12
CA SER A 225 18.56 21.14 0.28
C SER A 225 17.68 22.33 0.67
N TRP A 226 17.57 22.64 1.96
CA TRP A 226 16.88 23.84 2.43
C TRP A 226 17.51 25.12 1.88
N GLU A 227 18.83 25.12 1.68
CA GLU A 227 19.63 26.23 1.21
C GLU A 227 19.34 26.59 -0.27
N ASP A 228 18.76 25.66 -1.02
CA ASP A 228 18.36 25.88 -2.41
C ASP A 228 17.00 26.63 -2.52
N LEU A 229 16.23 26.72 -1.41
CA LEU A 229 14.94 27.36 -1.38
C LEU A 229 15.02 28.85 -1.16
N LYS A 230 14.12 29.61 -1.79
CA LYS A 230 13.96 31.05 -1.58
C LYS A 230 12.98 31.30 -0.45
N LEU A 231 13.49 31.86 0.63
CA LEU A 231 12.73 32.11 1.83
C LEU A 231 12.03 33.45 1.75
N ASN A 232 10.84 33.56 2.37
CA ASN A 232 10.19 34.84 2.57
C ASN A 232 10.93 35.71 3.62
N SER A 233 10.41 36.94 3.90
CA SER A 233 11.00 37.86 4.89
C SER A 233 11.15 37.28 6.29
N ASP A 234 10.35 36.27 6.64
CA ASP A 234 10.34 35.63 7.96
C ASP A 234 11.25 34.38 8.00
N GLY A 235 12.02 34.12 6.95
CA GLY A 235 12.88 32.95 6.83
C GLY A 235 12.14 31.62 6.65
N MET A 236 10.96 31.66 6.04
CA MET A 236 10.07 30.51 5.85
C MET A 236 9.70 30.32 4.39
N VAL A 237 9.24 29.10 4.06
CA VAL A 237 8.65 28.74 2.78
C VAL A 237 7.19 28.33 2.99
N PRO A 238 6.23 28.84 2.18
CA PRO A 238 4.87 28.36 2.16
C PRO A 238 4.81 26.93 1.60
N VAL A 239 3.89 26.14 2.15
CA VAL A 239 3.68 24.75 1.74
C VAL A 239 2.22 24.54 1.41
N ILE A 240 1.94 24.25 0.15
CA ILE A 240 0.62 23.81 -0.33
C ILE A 240 0.53 22.31 -0.08
N VAL A 241 -0.48 21.88 0.66
CA VAL A 241 -0.68 20.47 1.00
C VAL A 241 -1.82 19.90 0.18
N GLN A 242 -1.54 18.82 -0.55
CA GLN A 242 -2.46 18.16 -1.47
C GLN A 242 -2.61 16.68 -1.11
N ASP A 243 -3.83 16.16 -1.15
CA ASP A 243 -4.04 14.71 -1.03
C ASP A 243 -3.50 14.00 -2.27
N TYR A 244 -2.67 12.96 -2.09
CA TYR A 244 -1.99 12.31 -3.21
C TYR A 244 -2.89 11.44 -4.09
N ARG A 245 -4.08 11.05 -3.59
CA ARG A 245 -5.04 10.21 -4.32
C ARG A 245 -6.08 11.03 -5.07
N THR A 246 -6.55 12.11 -4.44
CA THR A 246 -7.66 12.90 -4.97
C THR A 246 -7.20 14.19 -5.64
N ASP A 247 -5.92 14.56 -5.48
CA ASP A 247 -5.35 15.85 -5.85
C ASP A 247 -6.09 17.07 -5.23
N GLU A 248 -6.90 16.83 -4.20
CA GLU A 248 -7.58 17.90 -3.46
C GLU A 248 -6.56 18.71 -2.64
N VAL A 249 -6.62 20.04 -2.75
CA VAL A 249 -5.81 20.93 -1.90
C VAL A 249 -6.41 20.96 -0.50
N LEU A 250 -5.64 20.52 0.48
CA LEU A 250 -6.09 20.33 1.85
C LEU A 250 -5.90 21.56 2.72
N MET A 251 -4.72 22.18 2.65
CA MET A 251 -4.36 23.33 3.47
C MET A 251 -3.12 24.04 2.93
N LEU A 252 -2.83 25.21 3.50
CA LEU A 252 -1.56 25.91 3.37
C LEU A 252 -0.96 26.11 4.75
N ALA A 253 0.34 25.87 4.89
CA ALA A 253 1.11 26.12 6.10
C ALA A 253 2.50 26.68 5.74
N TYR A 254 3.38 26.84 6.74
CA TYR A 254 4.74 27.35 6.54
C TYR A 254 5.75 26.41 7.19
N MET A 255 6.93 26.34 6.59
CA MET A 255 8.09 25.65 7.16
C MET A 255 9.25 26.62 7.34
N ASN A 256 9.98 26.48 8.44
CA ASN A 256 11.37 26.88 8.59
C ASN A 256 12.28 25.67 8.35
N LYS A 257 13.59 25.84 8.43
CA LYS A 257 14.56 24.75 8.23
C LYS A 257 14.30 23.57 9.15
N GLU A 258 14.03 23.82 10.42
CA GLU A 258 13.81 22.75 11.40
C GLU A 258 12.55 21.94 11.09
N ALA A 259 11.46 22.60 10.64
CA ALA A 259 10.24 21.93 10.20
C ALA A 259 10.47 21.07 8.94
N PHE A 260 11.26 21.56 7.99
CA PHE A 260 11.63 20.84 6.78
C PHE A 260 12.45 19.59 7.11
N ASP A 261 13.53 19.75 7.86
CA ASP A 261 14.40 18.63 8.27
C ASP A 261 13.62 17.59 9.09
N THR A 262 12.75 18.04 9.99
CA THR A 262 11.88 17.16 10.79
C THR A 262 10.88 16.39 9.91
N THR A 263 10.29 17.06 8.91
CA THR A 263 9.37 16.41 7.97
C THR A 263 10.05 15.27 7.22
N ILE A 264 11.26 15.50 6.70
CA ILE A 264 12.04 14.48 5.98
C ILE A 264 12.41 13.32 6.90
N ASN A 265 12.85 13.61 8.12
CA ASN A 265 13.28 12.60 9.08
C ASN A 265 12.12 11.74 9.59
N LEU A 266 10.93 12.32 9.84
CA LEU A 266 9.77 11.62 10.38
C LEU A 266 8.85 11.03 9.30
N GLY A 267 8.93 11.49 8.05
CA GLY A 267 7.96 11.15 7.02
C GLY A 267 6.56 11.68 7.30
N LYS A 268 6.41 12.61 8.25
CA LYS A 268 5.16 13.24 8.68
C LYS A 268 5.30 14.75 8.53
N MET A 269 4.27 15.39 7.96
CA MET A 269 4.30 16.84 7.77
C MET A 269 4.44 17.56 9.12
N THR A 270 5.51 18.31 9.23
CA THR A 270 5.81 19.20 10.34
C THR A 270 5.93 20.62 9.82
N TYR A 271 5.31 21.54 10.49
CA TYR A 271 5.21 22.94 10.11
C TYR A 271 5.74 23.85 11.22
N TRP A 272 6.00 25.11 10.88
CA TRP A 272 6.21 26.16 11.85
C TRP A 272 4.89 26.91 12.12
N SER A 273 4.44 26.89 13.34
CA SER A 273 3.25 27.63 13.78
C SER A 273 3.62 29.07 14.08
N ARG A 274 3.32 30.00 13.15
CA ARG A 274 3.62 31.44 13.31
C ARG A 274 2.93 32.07 14.52
N SER A 275 1.76 31.57 14.93
CA SER A 275 0.99 32.10 16.07
C SER A 275 1.47 31.60 17.40
N ARG A 276 2.11 30.43 17.46
CA ARG A 276 2.60 29.78 18.69
C ARG A 276 4.12 29.83 18.81
N ASP A 277 4.79 30.20 17.70
CA ASP A 277 6.26 30.24 17.60
C ASP A 277 6.91 28.91 17.95
N GLU A 278 6.36 27.80 17.40
CA GLU A 278 6.82 26.42 17.69
C GLU A 278 6.65 25.48 16.50
N LEU A 279 7.39 24.38 16.53
CA LEU A 279 7.18 23.24 15.61
C LEU A 279 5.84 22.60 15.87
N TRP A 280 5.15 22.24 14.78
CA TRP A 280 3.87 21.58 14.83
C TRP A 280 3.82 20.41 13.84
N THR A 281 4.01 19.18 14.33
CA THR A 281 3.76 17.98 13.53
C THR A 281 2.26 17.71 13.48
N LYS A 282 1.73 17.72 12.28
CA LYS A 282 0.29 17.52 12.01
C LYS A 282 -0.14 16.14 12.50
N GLY A 283 -1.17 16.10 13.33
CA GLY A 283 -1.77 14.87 13.84
C GLY A 283 -1.29 14.41 15.21
N LEU A 284 -0.24 14.99 15.81
CA LEU A 284 0.25 14.54 17.12
C LEU A 284 -0.83 14.55 18.21
N THR A 285 -1.73 15.54 18.20
CA THR A 285 -2.81 15.63 19.19
C THR A 285 -4.10 14.99 18.73
N SER A 286 -4.43 15.11 17.43
CA SER A 286 -5.72 14.69 16.87
C SER A 286 -5.74 13.29 16.26
N GLY A 287 -4.57 12.68 16.03
CA GLY A 287 -4.44 11.47 15.22
C GLY A 287 -4.57 11.69 13.71
N HIS A 288 -4.88 12.92 13.26
CA HIS A 288 -5.06 13.25 11.84
C HIS A 288 -3.72 13.55 11.18
N PHE A 289 -2.87 12.54 11.05
CA PHE A 289 -1.55 12.67 10.47
C PHE A 289 -1.59 12.97 8.96
N GLN A 290 -0.52 13.58 8.49
CA GLN A 290 -0.20 13.77 7.08
C GLN A 290 1.13 13.08 6.79
N TYR A 291 1.07 11.89 6.16
CA TYR A 291 2.25 11.15 5.78
C TYR A 291 2.75 11.61 4.41
N VAL A 292 4.03 11.92 4.34
CA VAL A 292 4.65 12.46 3.13
C VAL A 292 4.70 11.40 2.03
N LYS A 293 4.22 11.75 0.83
CA LYS A 293 4.43 10.98 -0.41
C LYS A 293 5.46 11.65 -1.31
N SER A 294 5.40 12.97 -1.46
CA SER A 294 6.44 13.76 -2.13
C SER A 294 6.44 15.20 -1.66
N LEU A 295 7.60 15.83 -1.72
CA LEU A 295 7.81 17.27 -1.60
C LEU A 295 8.44 17.76 -2.90
N THR A 296 7.86 18.78 -3.53
CA THR A 296 8.35 19.34 -4.78
C THR A 296 8.37 20.86 -4.66
N ALA A 297 9.49 21.48 -4.99
CA ALA A 297 9.57 22.93 -5.09
C ALA A 297 8.97 23.41 -6.42
N ASP A 298 8.44 24.62 -6.45
CA ASP A 298 8.00 25.23 -7.68
C ASP A 298 9.16 25.74 -8.55
N CYS A 299 8.87 26.41 -9.66
CA CYS A 299 9.87 26.74 -10.68
C CYS A 299 10.93 27.75 -10.23
N ASP A 300 10.66 28.56 -9.21
CA ASP A 300 11.58 29.54 -8.66
C ASP A 300 11.96 29.31 -7.19
N PHE A 301 11.60 28.11 -6.66
CA PHE A 301 11.99 27.57 -5.36
C PHE A 301 11.46 28.36 -4.15
N ASP A 302 10.36 29.10 -4.30
CA ASP A 302 9.79 29.90 -3.21
C ASP A 302 8.54 29.25 -2.56
N THR A 303 8.07 28.11 -3.09
CA THR A 303 6.88 27.38 -2.61
C THR A 303 7.11 25.88 -2.70
N ILE A 304 6.63 25.13 -1.69
CA ILE A 304 6.64 23.67 -1.70
C ILE A 304 5.24 23.13 -1.94
N LEU A 305 5.07 22.20 -2.88
CA LEU A 305 3.92 21.33 -3.00
C LEU A 305 4.20 20.02 -2.27
N ALA A 306 3.44 19.74 -1.21
CA ALA A 306 3.49 18.50 -0.46
C ALA A 306 2.32 17.60 -0.84
N LYS A 307 2.58 16.45 -1.49
CA LYS A 307 1.58 15.40 -1.65
C LYS A 307 1.62 14.48 -0.44
N VAL A 308 0.47 14.27 0.19
CA VAL A 308 0.37 13.53 1.46
C VAL A 308 -0.74 12.48 1.44
N SER A 309 -0.56 11.42 2.24
CA SER A 309 -1.66 10.56 2.67
C SER A 309 -2.28 11.19 3.92
N GLN A 310 -3.51 11.72 3.77
CA GLN A 310 -4.23 12.40 4.85
C GLN A 310 -5.06 11.42 5.66
N VAL A 311 -4.79 11.32 6.96
CA VAL A 311 -5.64 10.59 7.90
C VAL A 311 -6.70 11.53 8.48
N GLY A 312 -7.99 11.21 8.26
CA GLY A 312 -9.09 12.02 8.76
C GLY A 312 -9.15 13.43 8.19
N ALA A 313 -9.58 14.39 9.00
CA ALA A 313 -9.75 15.78 8.60
C ALA A 313 -8.44 16.57 8.61
N ALA A 314 -8.15 17.30 7.54
CA ALA A 314 -7.01 18.23 7.53
C ALA A 314 -7.27 19.47 8.37
N CYS A 315 -8.51 19.98 8.36
CA CYS A 315 -8.88 21.18 9.11
C CYS A 315 -9.13 20.88 10.60
N HIS A 316 -8.76 21.80 11.47
CA HIS A 316 -9.03 21.72 12.91
C HIS A 316 -10.53 21.82 13.25
N THR A 317 -11.35 22.32 12.34
CA THR A 317 -12.83 22.36 12.47
C THR A 317 -13.52 21.02 12.14
N GLY A 318 -12.75 19.99 11.74
CA GLY A 318 -13.29 18.70 11.36
C GLY A 318 -13.59 18.57 9.85
N ASN A 319 -13.41 19.62 9.07
CA ASN A 319 -13.57 19.54 7.61
C ASN A 319 -12.36 18.86 6.94
N ARG A 320 -12.61 18.17 5.83
CA ARG A 320 -11.55 17.46 5.07
C ARG A 320 -10.48 18.44 4.58
N THR A 321 -10.85 19.59 4.07
CA THR A 321 -9.97 20.67 3.60
C THR A 321 -10.17 21.94 4.42
N CYS A 322 -9.20 22.85 4.40
CA CYS A 322 -9.32 24.19 4.97
C CYS A 322 -10.04 25.17 4.02
N PHE A 323 -10.24 24.80 2.76
CA PHE A 323 -10.79 25.67 1.70
C PHE A 323 -12.29 25.42 1.48
N PHE A 324 -13.11 25.78 2.46
CA PHE A 324 -14.57 25.60 2.40
C PHE A 324 -15.37 26.92 2.51
N ASN A 325 -14.72 28.06 2.72
CA ASN A 325 -15.36 29.36 2.76
C ASN A 325 -15.23 30.05 1.40
N SER A 326 -16.31 30.13 0.64
CA SER A 326 -16.32 30.83 -0.65
C SER A 326 -16.20 32.34 -0.44
N ILE A 327 -15.26 32.98 -1.17
CA ILE A 327 -15.13 34.42 -1.22
C ILE A 327 -15.96 34.97 -2.39
N VAL A 328 -15.82 34.36 -3.56
CA VAL A 328 -16.57 34.66 -4.77
C VAL A 328 -16.74 33.39 -5.59
N GLN A 329 -17.93 33.18 -6.12
CA GLN A 329 -18.20 32.03 -7.00
C GLN A 329 -19.02 32.51 -8.19
N LYS A 330 -18.51 32.24 -9.39
CA LYS A 330 -19.30 32.38 -10.61
C LYS A 330 -20.08 31.09 -10.82
N GLU A 331 -21.31 31.17 -11.26
CA GLU A 331 -22.03 30.00 -11.72
C GLU A 331 -21.26 29.36 -12.91
N TYR A 332 -20.84 28.12 -12.74
CA TYR A 332 -20.14 27.35 -13.77
C TYR A 332 -20.43 25.86 -13.59
N VAL A 333 -20.43 25.14 -14.70
CA VAL A 333 -20.46 23.68 -14.67
C VAL A 333 -19.03 23.17 -14.53
N GLU A 334 -18.76 22.43 -13.46
CA GLU A 334 -17.45 21.82 -13.27
C GLU A 334 -17.22 20.77 -14.37
N LYS A 335 -16.34 21.10 -15.33
CA LYS A 335 -15.98 20.22 -16.46
C LYS A 335 -14.56 19.71 -16.27
N ASN A 336 -14.34 18.83 -15.31
CA ASN A 336 -13.07 18.13 -15.20
C ASN A 336 -13.20 16.78 -15.92
N PRO A 337 -12.58 16.60 -17.12
CA PRO A 337 -12.70 15.33 -17.87
C PRO A 337 -12.21 14.11 -17.09
N LEU A 338 -11.25 14.29 -16.18
CA LEU A 338 -10.71 13.19 -15.36
C LEU A 338 -11.70 12.74 -14.28
N LYS A 339 -12.63 13.60 -13.87
CA LYS A 339 -13.66 13.31 -12.86
C LYS A 339 -14.98 12.83 -13.45
N VAL A 340 -15.16 12.86 -14.77
CA VAL A 340 -16.44 12.49 -15.40
C VAL A 340 -16.82 11.05 -15.07
N LEU A 341 -15.89 10.11 -15.18
CA LEU A 341 -16.15 8.69 -14.88
C LEU A 341 -16.47 8.48 -13.40
N GLU A 342 -15.76 9.15 -12.49
CA GLU A 342 -16.04 9.12 -11.05
C GLU A 342 -17.46 9.67 -10.77
N SER A 343 -17.79 10.82 -11.33
CA SER A 343 -19.11 11.44 -11.15
C SER A 343 -20.26 10.56 -11.67
N VAL A 344 -20.09 9.92 -12.83
CA VAL A 344 -21.10 8.99 -13.39
C VAL A 344 -21.22 7.75 -12.52
N TYR A 345 -20.10 7.19 -12.05
CA TYR A 345 -20.08 6.05 -11.14
C TYR A 345 -20.82 6.36 -9.84
N ASP A 346 -20.60 7.53 -9.24
CA ASP A 346 -21.25 7.97 -8.01
C ASP A 346 -22.76 8.14 -8.22
N ILE A 347 -23.20 8.69 -9.37
CA ILE A 347 -24.61 8.78 -9.73
C ILE A 347 -25.25 7.37 -9.83
N ILE A 348 -24.58 6.43 -10.48
CA ILE A 348 -25.07 5.05 -10.62
C ILE A 348 -25.17 4.38 -9.24
N LYS A 349 -24.16 4.57 -8.38
CA LYS A 349 -24.12 4.08 -7.00
C LYS A 349 -25.26 4.66 -6.15
N GLU A 350 -25.48 5.97 -6.26
CA GLU A 350 -26.61 6.65 -5.60
C GLU A 350 -27.96 6.11 -6.06
N ARG A 351 -28.15 5.90 -7.38
CA ARG A 351 -29.37 5.30 -7.93
C ARG A 351 -29.61 3.87 -7.44
N LYS A 352 -28.53 3.10 -7.22
CA LYS A 352 -28.63 1.75 -6.63
C LYS A 352 -29.08 1.79 -5.17
N ALA A 353 -28.50 2.72 -4.38
CA ALA A 353 -28.81 2.89 -2.96
C ALA A 353 -30.21 3.50 -2.72
N HIS A 354 -30.58 4.49 -3.53
CA HIS A 354 -31.84 5.24 -3.44
C HIS A 354 -32.58 5.19 -4.79
N PRO A 355 -33.35 4.10 -5.04
CA PRO A 355 -34.06 3.91 -6.29
C PRO A 355 -35.05 5.04 -6.58
N GLN A 356 -35.11 5.48 -7.84
CA GLN A 356 -36.03 6.51 -8.31
C GLN A 356 -36.91 5.97 -9.43
N ASP A 357 -38.18 6.31 -9.39
CA ASP A 357 -39.15 5.92 -10.43
C ASP A 357 -38.73 6.48 -11.79
N GLY A 358 -38.86 5.65 -12.83
CA GLY A 358 -38.49 6.03 -14.18
C GLY A 358 -36.97 6.04 -14.48
N SER A 359 -36.11 5.71 -13.50
CA SER A 359 -34.65 5.63 -13.71
C SER A 359 -34.27 4.40 -14.54
N TYR A 360 -33.58 4.62 -15.66
CA TYR A 360 -33.00 3.54 -16.47
C TYR A 360 -31.97 2.71 -15.70
N THR A 361 -31.17 3.33 -14.87
CA THR A 361 -30.21 2.65 -13.98
C THR A 361 -30.92 1.65 -13.05
N ASN A 362 -32.04 2.08 -12.43
CA ASN A 362 -32.81 1.20 -11.55
C ASN A 362 -33.53 0.09 -12.34
N TYR A 363 -33.98 0.36 -13.56
CA TYR A 363 -34.50 -0.67 -14.45
C TYR A 363 -33.46 -1.77 -14.71
N LEU A 364 -32.20 -1.41 -15.00
CA LEU A 364 -31.13 -2.36 -15.22
C LEU A 364 -30.86 -3.21 -13.98
N PHE A 365 -30.72 -2.60 -12.79
CA PHE A 365 -30.57 -3.34 -11.55
C PHE A 365 -31.76 -4.26 -11.23
N GLY A 366 -32.98 -3.81 -11.49
CA GLY A 366 -34.20 -4.60 -11.28
C GLY A 366 -34.32 -5.79 -12.24
N LYS A 367 -33.80 -5.69 -13.47
CA LYS A 367 -33.77 -6.80 -14.45
C LYS A 367 -32.60 -7.78 -14.19
N GLY A 368 -31.61 -7.39 -13.41
CA GLY A 368 -30.51 -8.22 -13.01
C GLY A 368 -29.38 -8.34 -14.04
N THR A 369 -28.39 -9.15 -13.70
CA THR A 369 -27.10 -9.26 -14.39
C THR A 369 -27.24 -9.64 -15.86
N ASP A 370 -28.17 -10.55 -16.21
CA ASP A 370 -28.35 -11.01 -17.61
C ASP A 370 -28.71 -9.85 -18.52
N LYS A 371 -29.59 -8.94 -18.06
CA LYS A 371 -29.97 -7.75 -18.84
C LYS A 371 -28.83 -6.76 -18.98
N ILE A 372 -28.02 -6.59 -17.93
CA ILE A 372 -26.84 -5.72 -17.97
C ILE A 372 -25.81 -6.28 -18.97
N LEU A 373 -25.54 -7.59 -18.93
CA LEU A 373 -24.63 -8.26 -19.87
C LEU A 373 -25.13 -8.22 -21.30
N GLN A 374 -26.46 -8.39 -21.53
CA GLN A 374 -27.06 -8.22 -22.84
C GLN A 374 -26.78 -6.81 -23.39
N LYS A 375 -27.04 -5.78 -22.58
CA LYS A 375 -26.77 -4.39 -22.98
C LYS A 375 -25.30 -4.16 -23.30
N LEU A 376 -24.40 -4.63 -22.45
CA LEU A 376 -22.96 -4.51 -22.68
C LEU A 376 -22.53 -5.12 -24.04
N GLY A 377 -23.10 -6.28 -24.41
CA GLY A 377 -22.87 -6.92 -25.70
C GLY A 377 -23.44 -6.12 -26.87
N GLU A 378 -24.62 -5.51 -26.72
CA GLU A 378 -25.23 -4.61 -27.72
C GLU A 378 -24.30 -3.42 -27.99
N GLU A 379 -23.90 -2.66 -26.96
CA GLU A 379 -23.04 -1.48 -27.06
C GLU A 379 -21.66 -1.82 -27.65
N CYS A 380 -21.08 -2.97 -27.27
CA CYS A 380 -19.84 -3.44 -27.87
C CYS A 380 -19.97 -3.64 -29.39
N THR A 381 -21.10 -4.17 -29.84
CA THR A 381 -21.37 -4.37 -31.28
C THR A 381 -21.59 -3.04 -31.99
N GLU A 382 -22.28 -2.10 -31.35
CA GLU A 382 -22.55 -0.76 -31.89
C GLU A 382 -21.26 0.06 -32.05
N ILE A 383 -20.29 -0.06 -31.13
CA ILE A 383 -18.94 0.51 -31.30
C ILE A 383 -18.26 -0.02 -32.56
N VAL A 384 -18.35 -1.34 -32.83
CA VAL A 384 -17.73 -1.95 -34.02
C VAL A 384 -18.38 -1.42 -35.30
N ILE A 385 -19.70 -1.23 -35.31
CA ILE A 385 -20.46 -0.69 -36.44
C ILE A 385 -20.09 0.80 -36.65
N ALA A 386 -20.11 1.59 -35.58
CA ALA A 386 -19.75 3.00 -35.62
C ALA A 386 -18.30 3.22 -36.10
N ALA A 387 -17.36 2.37 -35.69
CA ALA A 387 -15.96 2.44 -36.11
C ALA A 387 -15.75 2.14 -37.60
N LYS A 388 -16.64 1.34 -38.21
CA LYS A 388 -16.62 1.06 -39.66
C LYS A 388 -17.28 2.13 -40.51
N ASN A 389 -18.16 2.92 -39.89
CA ASN A 389 -18.83 4.04 -40.56
C ASN A 389 -18.51 5.33 -39.75
N PRO A 390 -17.32 5.89 -39.90
CA PRO A 390 -16.76 6.84 -38.96
C PRO A 390 -17.46 8.20 -39.02
N GLU A 391 -18.54 8.34 -38.24
CA GLU A 391 -19.04 9.62 -37.77
C GLU A 391 -18.53 9.81 -36.35
N PRO A 392 -17.65 10.81 -36.07
CA PRO A 392 -17.01 10.95 -34.77
C PRO A 392 -17.95 11.07 -33.57
N GLU A 393 -19.13 11.62 -33.78
CA GLU A 393 -20.12 11.74 -32.70
C GLU A 393 -20.75 10.39 -32.34
N ASN A 394 -21.08 9.55 -33.33
CA ASN A 394 -21.63 8.23 -33.07
C ASN A 394 -20.67 7.36 -32.27
N ILE A 395 -19.38 7.34 -32.63
CA ILE A 395 -18.35 6.59 -31.87
C ILE A 395 -18.29 7.05 -30.40
N LYS A 396 -18.41 8.37 -30.15
CA LYS A 396 -18.41 8.89 -28.79
C LYS A 396 -19.63 8.41 -27.99
N TYR A 397 -20.82 8.40 -28.58
CA TYR A 397 -22.03 7.93 -27.93
C TYR A 397 -21.90 6.45 -27.56
N GLU A 398 -21.55 5.59 -28.52
CA GLU A 398 -21.44 4.14 -28.28
C GLU A 398 -20.37 3.80 -27.23
N ILE A 399 -19.21 4.48 -27.26
CA ILE A 399 -18.17 4.31 -26.24
C ILE A 399 -18.69 4.77 -24.88
N SER A 400 -19.44 5.88 -24.81
CA SER A 400 -19.99 6.39 -23.55
C SER A 400 -21.02 5.43 -22.95
N ASP A 401 -21.90 4.88 -23.78
CA ASP A 401 -22.92 3.92 -23.36
C ASP A 401 -22.28 2.60 -22.91
N PHE A 402 -21.27 2.12 -23.63
CA PHE A 402 -20.48 0.97 -23.21
C PHE A 402 -19.84 1.18 -21.84
N LEU A 403 -19.18 2.32 -21.61
CA LEU A 403 -18.56 2.66 -20.31
C LEU A 403 -19.61 2.76 -19.20
N TYR A 404 -20.77 3.35 -19.48
CA TYR A 404 -21.88 3.42 -18.55
C TYR A 404 -22.35 2.02 -18.14
N HIS A 405 -22.61 1.12 -19.09
CA HIS A 405 -23.06 -0.25 -18.80
C HIS A 405 -21.98 -1.08 -18.11
N CYS A 406 -20.67 -0.84 -18.39
CA CYS A 406 -19.57 -1.40 -17.63
C CYS A 406 -19.65 -0.99 -16.15
N MET A 407 -19.86 0.28 -15.84
CA MET A 407 -19.97 0.77 -14.46
C MET A 407 -21.18 0.19 -13.74
N VAL A 408 -22.33 0.04 -14.43
CA VAL A 408 -23.51 -0.63 -13.87
C VAL A 408 -23.22 -2.10 -13.56
N LEU A 409 -22.49 -2.81 -14.46
CA LEU A 409 -22.09 -4.20 -14.24
C LEU A 409 -21.13 -4.31 -13.04
N MET A 410 -20.15 -3.43 -12.95
CA MET A 410 -19.20 -3.39 -11.81
C MET A 410 -19.96 -3.24 -10.49
N LEU A 411 -20.89 -2.30 -10.39
CA LEU A 411 -21.71 -2.11 -9.19
C LEU A 411 -22.71 -3.27 -8.93
N SER A 412 -23.07 -4.04 -9.94
CA SER A 412 -23.94 -5.22 -9.79
C SER A 412 -23.20 -6.44 -9.23
N LEU A 413 -21.96 -6.68 -9.68
CA LEU A 413 -21.19 -7.90 -9.40
C LEU A 413 -20.08 -7.70 -8.40
N ILE A 414 -19.52 -6.50 -8.33
CA ILE A 414 -18.33 -6.21 -7.55
C ILE A 414 -18.71 -5.15 -6.53
N HIS A 415 -18.68 -5.50 -5.25
CA HIS A 415 -18.76 -4.52 -4.16
C HIS A 415 -17.40 -3.81 -4.06
N ILE A 416 -17.26 -2.76 -4.88
CA ILE A 416 -16.07 -1.89 -4.83
C ILE A 416 -16.37 -0.74 -3.86
#